data_951ffd8933702ee5cd4d5e9691ab7443
#
_entry.id   951ffd8933702ee5cd4d5e9691ab7443
#
_cell.length_a   1.000
_cell.length_b   1.000
_cell.length_c   1.000
_cell.angle_alpha   90.00
_cell.angle_beta   90.00
_cell.angle_gamma   90.00
#
_symmetry.space_group_name_H-M   'P 1'
#
loop_
_entity.id
_entity.type
_entity.pdbx_description
1 polymer ?
#
loop_
_entity_poly.entity_id
_entity_poly.type
_entity_poly.pdbx_seq_one_letter_code
_entity_poly.pdbx_strand_id
1 'polypeptide(L)'
;MLALHYYLAYANKNTMTELLTSRLKQFECIDFALLFGSYAMGTPNELSDIDIAISIQREYSLLELGRVIADMEQATGKRVDVIPVNELHKKNPALAYEIVSTGKMLFCNDAERFITFKRNSFIHYLDVQPMLDLFRKRFTERLMSGRFAQSNYVG
;
A
#
# COMPACT_ATOMS: atom_id res chain seq x y z
N MET A 1 10.99 -28.48 -14.18
CA MET A 1 10.67 -27.16 -14.76
C MET A 1 9.94 -26.22 -13.79
N LEU A 2 8.90 -26.63 -13.11
CA LEU A 2 8.15 -25.82 -12.14
C LEU A 2 9.02 -25.32 -10.96
N ALA A 3 9.91 -26.16 -10.40
CA ALA A 3 10.78 -25.81 -9.29
C ALA A 3 11.80 -24.70 -9.63
N LEU A 4 12.35 -24.74 -10.86
CA LEU A 4 13.29 -23.72 -11.32
C LEU A 4 12.63 -22.37 -11.54
N HIS A 5 11.41 -22.37 -12.07
CA HIS A 5 10.61 -21.15 -12.24
C HIS A 5 10.23 -20.53 -10.89
N TYR A 6 9.90 -21.36 -9.90
CA TYR A 6 9.62 -20.93 -8.52
C TYR A 6 10.86 -20.35 -7.83
N TYR A 7 12.03 -21.00 -8.03
CA TYR A 7 13.29 -20.55 -7.48
C TYR A 7 13.76 -19.21 -8.09
N LEU A 8 13.62 -19.04 -9.41
CA LEU A 8 13.96 -17.79 -10.09
C LEU A 8 13.01 -16.64 -9.67
N ALA A 9 11.71 -16.92 -9.53
CA ALA A 9 10.75 -15.95 -9.04
C ALA A 9 11.03 -15.52 -7.57
N TYR A 10 11.45 -16.47 -6.73
CA TYR A 10 11.81 -16.21 -5.33
C TYR A 10 13.11 -15.41 -5.21
N ALA A 11 14.13 -15.74 -6.00
CA ALA A 11 15.40 -15.03 -6.07
C ALA A 11 15.21 -13.57 -6.56
N ASN A 12 14.42 -13.36 -7.62
CA ASN A 12 14.06 -12.03 -8.13
C ASN A 12 13.30 -11.19 -7.10
N LYS A 13 12.46 -11.81 -6.28
CA LYS A 13 11.66 -11.12 -5.27
C LYS A 13 12.53 -10.62 -4.10
N ASN A 14 13.50 -11.41 -3.65
CA ASN A 14 14.44 -10.99 -2.62
C ASN A 14 15.31 -9.83 -3.12
N THR A 15 15.82 -9.92 -4.34
CA THR A 15 16.63 -8.86 -4.97
C THR A 15 15.85 -7.54 -5.09
N MET A 16 14.57 -7.59 -5.47
CA MET A 16 13.73 -6.39 -5.54
C MET A 16 13.52 -5.75 -4.16
N THR A 17 13.18 -6.55 -3.16
CA THR A 17 12.98 -6.06 -1.79
C THR A 17 14.25 -5.45 -1.22
N GLU A 18 15.40 -6.08 -1.44
CA GLU A 18 16.70 -5.56 -1.02
C GLU A 18 17.05 -4.24 -1.73
N LEU A 19 16.80 -4.16 -3.04
CA LEU A 19 17.03 -2.96 -3.82
C LEU A 19 16.18 -1.79 -3.29
N LEU A 20 14.86 -2.00 -3.13
CA LEU A 20 13.95 -0.98 -2.58
C LEU A 20 14.38 -0.54 -1.18
N THR A 21 14.75 -1.49 -0.32
CA THR A 21 15.20 -1.18 1.04
C THR A 21 16.48 -0.34 1.04
N SER A 22 17.47 -0.71 0.23
CA SER A 22 18.74 0.01 0.16
C SER A 22 18.58 1.45 -0.35
N ARG A 23 17.68 1.65 -1.32
CA ARG A 23 17.40 2.97 -1.87
C ARG A 23 16.60 3.84 -0.91
N LEU A 24 15.51 3.32 -0.34
CA LEU A 24 14.69 4.07 0.60
C LEU A 24 15.43 4.50 1.87
N LYS A 25 16.39 3.70 2.34
CA LYS A 25 17.24 4.05 3.49
C LYS A 25 18.15 5.26 3.27
N GLN A 26 18.37 5.69 2.03
CA GLN A 26 19.12 6.90 1.72
C GLN A 26 18.33 8.17 2.05
N PHE A 27 17.01 8.06 2.22
CA PHE A 27 16.13 9.17 2.64
C PHE A 27 15.99 9.15 4.17
N GLU A 28 16.86 9.87 4.87
CA GLU A 28 16.92 9.91 6.33
C GLU A 28 15.62 10.34 7.00
N CYS A 29 14.74 11.05 6.28
CA CYS A 29 13.45 11.49 6.79
C CYS A 29 12.40 10.36 6.86
N ILE A 30 12.68 9.17 6.35
CA ILE A 30 11.72 8.04 6.38
C ILE A 30 11.94 7.21 7.64
N ASP A 31 10.91 7.11 8.48
CA ASP A 31 10.93 6.34 9.73
C ASP A 31 10.80 4.84 9.47
N PHE A 32 9.87 4.47 8.60
CA PHE A 32 9.65 3.09 8.18
C PHE A 32 9.04 3.03 6.77
N ALA A 33 9.20 1.90 6.14
CA ALA A 33 8.62 1.62 4.82
C ALA A 33 8.09 0.19 4.75
N LEU A 34 6.93 0.03 4.10
CA LEU A 34 6.31 -1.27 3.80
C LEU A 34 6.08 -1.39 2.29
N LEU A 35 6.35 -2.57 1.76
CA LEU A 35 5.87 -3.00 0.45
C LEU A 35 4.47 -3.57 0.63
N PHE A 36 3.48 -3.16 -0.16
CA PHE A 36 2.13 -3.72 -0.10
C PHE A 36 1.59 -4.04 -1.50
N GLY A 37 0.29 -4.33 -1.63
CA GLY A 37 -0.30 -4.68 -2.91
C GLY A 37 0.21 -6.00 -3.50
N SER A 38 0.16 -6.13 -4.82
CA SER A 38 0.44 -7.38 -5.55
C SER A 38 1.86 -7.91 -5.31
N TYR A 39 2.84 -7.02 -5.21
CA TYR A 39 4.23 -7.42 -4.94
C TYR A 39 4.42 -8.00 -3.54
N ALA A 40 3.75 -7.45 -2.54
CA ALA A 40 3.78 -8.02 -1.19
C ALA A 40 3.09 -9.38 -1.12
N MET A 41 1.95 -9.52 -1.80
CA MET A 41 1.18 -10.77 -1.87
C MET A 41 1.83 -11.85 -2.73
N GLY A 42 2.79 -11.49 -3.57
CA GLY A 42 3.50 -12.43 -4.44
C GLY A 42 2.75 -12.80 -5.71
N THR A 43 1.81 -11.96 -6.12
CA THR A 43 0.97 -12.12 -7.30
C THR A 43 1.12 -10.98 -8.32
N PRO A 44 2.33 -10.36 -8.48
CA PRO A 44 2.48 -9.31 -9.48
C PRO A 44 2.38 -9.90 -10.89
N ASN A 45 1.83 -9.12 -11.81
CA ASN A 45 1.89 -9.37 -13.25
C ASN A 45 2.81 -8.32 -13.92
N GLU A 46 2.97 -8.41 -15.25
CA GLU A 46 3.86 -7.52 -16.00
C GLU A 46 3.47 -6.04 -15.91
N LEU A 47 2.18 -5.75 -15.71
CA LEU A 47 1.61 -4.41 -15.61
C LEU A 47 1.46 -3.91 -14.17
N SER A 48 1.84 -4.73 -13.18
CA SER A 48 1.70 -4.36 -11.77
C SER A 48 2.68 -3.25 -11.40
N ASP A 49 2.15 -2.19 -10.78
CA ASP A 49 2.93 -1.16 -10.13
C ASP A 49 3.50 -1.68 -8.79
N ILE A 50 4.56 -1.06 -8.31
CA ILE A 50 5.14 -1.36 -7.00
C ILE A 50 4.55 -0.39 -5.99
N ASP A 51 3.80 -0.90 -5.02
CA ASP A 51 3.12 -0.09 -4.00
C ASP A 51 3.98 -0.03 -2.72
N ILE A 52 4.39 1.17 -2.33
CA ILE A 52 5.23 1.42 -1.15
C ILE A 52 4.52 2.40 -0.21
N ALA A 53 4.38 2.02 1.06
CA ALA A 53 3.90 2.88 2.13
C ALA A 53 5.09 3.38 2.96
N ILE A 54 5.19 4.69 3.19
CA ILE A 54 6.28 5.32 3.95
C ILE A 54 5.74 6.21 5.07
N SER A 55 6.40 6.19 6.22
CA SER A 55 6.21 7.17 7.28
C SER A 55 7.33 8.21 7.23
N ILE A 56 6.98 9.48 7.26
CA ILE A 56 7.92 10.60 7.15
C ILE A 56 7.94 11.39 8.46
N GLN A 57 9.13 11.70 8.98
CA GLN A 57 9.33 12.34 10.30
C GLN A 57 8.73 13.74 10.42
N ARG A 58 8.65 14.47 9.30
CA ARG A 58 8.27 15.88 9.25
C ARG A 58 7.26 16.11 8.11
N GLU A 59 6.77 17.33 8.04
CA GLU A 59 6.07 17.77 6.83
C GLU A 59 6.98 17.62 5.61
N TYR A 60 6.44 17.10 4.54
CA TYR A 60 7.14 16.88 3.28
C TYR A 60 6.45 17.63 2.15
N SER A 61 7.23 18.06 1.18
CA SER A 61 6.70 18.65 -0.03
C SER A 61 6.40 17.58 -1.08
N LEU A 62 5.51 17.91 -2.02
CA LEU A 62 5.25 17.04 -3.19
C LEU A 62 6.52 16.78 -4.00
N LEU A 63 7.47 17.74 -4.01
CA LEU A 63 8.74 17.58 -4.70
C LEU A 63 9.63 16.53 -4.03
N GLU A 64 9.67 16.48 -2.69
CA GLU A 64 10.42 15.46 -1.96
C GLU A 64 9.84 14.07 -2.20
N LEU A 65 8.51 13.95 -2.17
CA LEU A 65 7.83 12.70 -2.51
C LEU A 65 8.11 12.27 -3.96
N GLY A 66 8.07 13.21 -4.90
CA GLY A 66 8.40 12.98 -6.31
C GLY A 66 9.84 12.48 -6.51
N ARG A 67 10.79 12.95 -5.70
CA ARG A 67 12.19 12.45 -5.73
C ARG A 67 12.29 11.01 -5.26
N VAL A 68 11.56 10.64 -4.21
CA VAL A 68 11.50 9.23 -3.75
C VAL A 68 10.94 8.34 -4.85
N ILE A 69 9.82 8.73 -5.47
CA ILE A 69 9.20 7.98 -6.56
C ILE A 69 10.18 7.82 -7.73
N ALA A 70 10.77 8.92 -8.20
CA ALA A 70 11.69 8.90 -9.33
C ALA A 70 12.93 8.02 -9.09
N ASP A 71 13.50 8.03 -7.87
CA ASP A 71 14.63 7.18 -7.50
C ASP A 71 14.23 5.70 -7.50
N MET A 72 13.04 5.37 -6.97
CA MET A 72 12.53 4.00 -6.97
C MET A 72 12.23 3.50 -8.40
N GLU A 73 11.61 4.32 -9.24
CA GLU A 73 11.32 3.98 -10.64
C GLU A 73 12.61 3.80 -11.44
N GLN A 74 13.59 4.66 -11.25
CA GLN A 74 14.90 4.54 -11.90
C GLN A 74 15.62 3.25 -11.48
N ALA A 75 15.55 2.89 -10.18
CA ALA A 75 16.21 1.70 -9.66
C ALA A 75 15.54 0.41 -10.11
N THR A 76 14.21 0.39 -10.23
CA THR A 76 13.43 -0.82 -10.50
C THR A 76 13.07 -1.01 -11.98
N GLY A 77 13.08 0.08 -12.76
CA GLY A 77 12.56 0.11 -14.13
C GLY A 77 11.05 -0.09 -14.24
N LYS A 78 10.30 0.09 -13.13
CA LYS A 78 8.85 -0.09 -13.03
C LYS A 78 8.20 1.15 -12.45
N ARG A 79 6.90 1.28 -12.67
CA ARG A 79 6.10 2.31 -11.99
C ARG A 79 6.05 2.03 -10.50
N VAL A 80 6.16 3.08 -9.72
CA VAL A 80 6.17 3.01 -8.26
C VAL A 80 5.17 4.01 -7.70
N ASP A 81 4.22 3.50 -6.91
CA ASP A 81 3.32 4.31 -6.12
C ASP A 81 3.82 4.41 -4.68
N VAL A 82 4.07 5.63 -4.22
CA VAL A 82 4.52 5.89 -2.85
C VAL A 82 3.43 6.61 -2.08
N ILE A 83 2.94 5.97 -1.02
CA ILE A 83 1.86 6.49 -0.17
C ILE A 83 2.42 6.88 1.19
N PRO A 84 2.40 8.17 1.55
CA PRO A 84 2.70 8.62 2.91
C PRO A 84 1.58 8.18 3.86
N VAL A 85 1.96 7.53 4.97
CA VAL A 85 0.98 6.97 5.93
C VAL A 85 0.66 7.88 7.11
N ASN A 86 1.31 9.03 7.24
CA ASN A 86 1.21 9.89 8.42
C ASN A 86 -0.22 10.22 8.78
N GLU A 87 -1.17 10.47 8.11
CA GLU A 87 -2.58 10.68 8.48
C GLU A 87 -3.52 9.72 7.74
N LEU A 88 -2.97 8.65 7.16
CA LEU A 88 -3.72 7.76 6.27
C LEU A 88 -4.87 7.06 7.00
N HIS A 89 -4.68 6.65 8.25
CA HIS A 89 -5.72 6.00 9.05
C HIS A 89 -6.99 6.86 9.23
N LYS A 90 -6.86 8.19 9.19
CA LYS A 90 -8.00 9.10 9.23
C LYS A 90 -8.61 9.34 7.85
N LYS A 91 -7.77 9.48 6.81
CA LYS A 91 -8.21 9.83 5.46
C LYS A 91 -8.75 8.63 4.69
N ASN A 92 -8.12 7.47 4.85
CA ASN A 92 -8.51 6.22 4.21
C ASN A 92 -8.23 5.03 5.13
N PRO A 93 -9.11 4.77 6.13
CA PRO A 93 -8.94 3.70 7.10
C PRO A 93 -8.81 2.30 6.47
N ALA A 94 -9.53 2.06 5.36
CA ALA A 94 -9.49 0.77 4.67
C ALA A 94 -8.11 0.50 4.06
N LEU A 95 -7.53 1.48 3.39
CA LEU A 95 -6.18 1.37 2.82
C LEU A 95 -5.12 1.25 3.91
N ALA A 96 -5.24 2.04 5.00
CA ALA A 96 -4.32 1.96 6.13
C ALA A 96 -4.34 0.55 6.77
N TYR A 97 -5.53 -0.02 6.92
CA TYR A 97 -5.71 -1.39 7.42
C TYR A 97 -5.12 -2.43 6.47
N GLU A 98 -5.34 -2.30 5.16
CA GLU A 98 -4.76 -3.18 4.15
C GLU A 98 -3.23 -3.19 4.23
N ILE A 99 -2.62 -2.00 4.29
CA ILE A 99 -1.15 -1.83 4.39
C ILE A 99 -0.59 -2.56 5.62
N VAL A 100 -1.21 -2.39 6.80
CA VAL A 100 -0.69 -3.03 8.03
C VAL A 100 -1.00 -4.52 8.13
N SER A 101 -2.02 -5.00 7.41
CA SER A 101 -2.44 -6.40 7.44
C SER A 101 -1.69 -7.27 6.44
N THR A 102 -1.39 -6.74 5.25
CA THR A 102 -0.80 -7.49 4.14
C THR A 102 0.61 -7.02 3.78
N GLY A 103 1.00 -5.84 4.24
CA GLY A 103 2.29 -5.23 3.91
C GLY A 103 3.47 -5.98 4.49
N LYS A 104 4.59 -5.94 3.77
CA LYS A 104 5.88 -6.48 4.18
C LYS A 104 6.81 -5.35 4.57
N MET A 105 7.35 -5.42 5.77
CA MET A 105 8.31 -4.43 6.24
C MET A 105 9.58 -4.47 5.37
N LEU A 106 9.93 -3.31 4.80
CA LEU A 106 11.21 -3.10 4.13
C LEU A 106 12.27 -2.70 5.17
N PHE A 107 11.95 -1.71 6.00
CA PHE A 107 12.76 -1.34 7.17
C PHE A 107 11.93 -0.52 8.17
N CYS A 108 12.44 -0.43 9.40
CA CYS A 108 11.82 0.36 10.47
C CYS A 108 12.92 0.96 11.35
N ASN A 109 13.04 2.29 11.33
CA ASN A 109 13.95 3.07 12.16
C ASN A 109 13.25 3.58 13.43
N ASP A 110 11.93 3.70 13.41
CA ASP A 110 11.11 4.15 14.55
C ASP A 110 9.96 3.15 14.81
N ALA A 111 10.21 2.22 15.72
CA ALA A 111 9.26 1.19 16.10
C ALA A 111 8.00 1.75 16.78
N GLU A 112 8.12 2.83 17.56
CA GLU A 112 6.96 3.45 18.23
C GLU A 112 6.01 4.08 17.23
N ARG A 113 6.53 4.77 16.22
CA ARG A 113 5.72 5.30 15.12
C ARG A 113 5.02 4.19 14.34
N PHE A 114 5.72 3.10 14.06
CA PHE A 114 5.10 1.98 13.37
C PHE A 114 3.98 1.33 14.18
N ILE A 115 4.21 1.08 15.48
CA ILE A 115 3.20 0.52 16.39
C ILE A 115 1.99 1.46 16.50
N THR A 116 2.22 2.76 16.60
CA THR A 116 1.17 3.78 16.65
C THR A 116 0.35 3.80 15.36
N PHE A 117 1.00 3.77 14.19
CA PHE A 117 0.32 3.69 12.90
C PHE A 117 -0.51 2.41 12.80
N LYS A 118 0.06 1.27 13.14
CA LYS A 118 -0.62 -0.03 13.12
C LYS A 118 -1.86 -0.01 14.01
N ARG A 119 -1.72 0.40 15.28
CA ARG A 119 -2.83 0.50 16.23
C ARG A 119 -3.96 1.41 15.70
N ASN A 120 -3.61 2.60 15.25
CA ASN A 120 -4.59 3.57 14.76
C ASN A 120 -5.29 3.06 13.49
N SER A 121 -4.57 2.39 12.59
CA SER A 121 -5.15 1.77 11.39
C SER A 121 -6.21 0.72 11.73
N PHE A 122 -5.95 -0.13 12.74
CA PHE A 122 -6.94 -1.11 13.22
C PHE A 122 -8.16 -0.43 13.85
N ILE A 123 -7.95 0.53 14.76
CA ILE A 123 -9.04 1.21 15.46
C ILE A 123 -9.95 1.93 14.48
N HIS A 124 -9.40 2.77 13.61
CA HIS A 124 -10.20 3.52 12.64
C HIS A 124 -10.90 2.62 11.61
N TYR A 125 -10.27 1.52 11.21
CA TYR A 125 -10.90 0.55 10.32
C TYR A 125 -12.12 -0.12 10.98
N LEU A 126 -12.01 -0.56 12.24
CA LEU A 126 -13.11 -1.17 12.98
C LEU A 126 -14.30 -0.20 13.15
N ASP A 127 -14.03 1.09 13.33
CA ASP A 127 -15.08 2.11 13.43
C ASP A 127 -15.88 2.27 12.12
N VAL A 128 -15.23 2.14 10.96
CA VAL A 128 -15.88 2.32 9.64
C VAL A 128 -16.33 1.00 9.01
N GLN A 129 -15.87 -0.13 9.48
CA GLN A 129 -16.15 -1.46 8.89
C GLN A 129 -17.65 -1.74 8.71
N PRO A 130 -18.53 -1.49 9.70
CA PRO A 130 -19.97 -1.75 9.53
C PRO A 130 -20.58 -0.98 8.36
N MET A 131 -20.15 0.26 8.18
CA MET A 131 -20.58 1.10 7.05
C MET A 131 -20.06 0.56 5.71
N LEU A 132 -18.79 0.16 5.65
CA LEU A 132 -18.17 -0.41 4.44
C LEU A 132 -18.87 -1.73 4.04
N ASP A 133 -19.20 -2.58 5.00
CA ASP A 133 -19.90 -3.83 4.76
C ASP A 133 -21.34 -3.59 4.23
N LEU A 134 -22.02 -2.58 4.77
CA LEU A 134 -23.33 -2.18 4.26
C LEU A 134 -23.26 -1.66 2.81
N PHE A 135 -22.26 -0.84 2.48
CA PHE A 135 -22.05 -0.37 1.12
C PHE A 135 -21.73 -1.52 0.16
N ARG A 136 -20.83 -2.44 0.54
CA ARG A 136 -20.51 -3.63 -0.28
C ARG A 136 -21.76 -4.46 -0.55
N LYS A 137 -22.56 -4.74 0.47
CA LYS A 137 -23.80 -5.49 0.34
C LYS A 137 -24.77 -4.82 -0.63
N ARG A 138 -25.07 -3.53 -0.46
CA ARG A 138 -25.95 -2.78 -1.34
C ARG A 138 -25.43 -2.69 -2.77
N PHE A 139 -24.11 -2.53 -2.93
CA PHE A 139 -23.48 -2.51 -4.26
C PHE A 139 -23.65 -3.84 -4.98
N THR A 140 -23.37 -4.95 -4.28
CA THR A 140 -23.53 -6.32 -4.83
C THR A 140 -25.00 -6.59 -5.18
N GLU A 141 -25.95 -6.20 -4.35
CA GLU A 141 -27.39 -6.33 -4.61
C GLU A 141 -27.81 -5.55 -5.88
N ARG A 142 -27.28 -4.34 -6.08
CA ARG A 142 -27.53 -3.54 -7.29
C ARG A 142 -26.94 -4.17 -8.54
N LEU A 143 -25.71 -4.70 -8.45
CA LEU A 143 -25.08 -5.42 -9.56
C LEU A 143 -25.90 -6.65 -9.96
N MET A 144 -26.31 -7.47 -8.99
CA MET A 144 -27.08 -8.68 -9.25
C MET A 144 -28.52 -8.41 -9.75
N SER A 145 -29.12 -7.28 -9.35
CA SER A 145 -30.46 -6.90 -9.79
C SER A 145 -30.50 -6.16 -11.14
N GLY A 146 -29.35 -5.95 -11.81
CA GLY A 146 -29.27 -5.20 -13.07
C GLY A 146 -29.65 -3.71 -12.98
N ARG A 147 -29.83 -3.18 -11.77
CA ARG A 147 -30.21 -1.78 -11.52
C ARG A 147 -29.01 -0.83 -11.43
N PHE A 148 -27.93 -1.16 -12.07
CA PHE A 148 -26.75 -0.32 -12.17
C PHE A 148 -27.07 0.84 -13.11
N ALA A 149 -27.18 2.05 -12.57
CA ALA A 149 -27.51 3.30 -13.28
C ALA A 149 -28.99 3.72 -13.35
N GLN A 150 -29.88 3.16 -12.57
CA GLN A 150 -31.19 3.79 -12.37
C GLN A 150 -31.07 4.83 -11.25
N SER A 151 -30.92 6.09 -11.65
CA SER A 151 -31.07 7.25 -10.77
C SER A 151 -32.53 7.34 -10.37
N ASN A 152 -32.87 7.14 -9.10
CA ASN A 152 -34.16 7.52 -8.56
C ASN A 152 -34.19 9.06 -8.39
N TYR A 153 -34.28 9.80 -9.49
CA TYR A 153 -34.81 11.15 -9.45
C TYR A 153 -36.32 11.00 -9.32
N VAL A 154 -36.84 11.03 -8.10
CA VAL A 154 -38.20 11.40 -7.82
C VAL A 154 -38.21 12.91 -7.92
N GLY A 155 -38.81 13.43 -8.99
CA GLY A 155 -39.11 14.85 -9.18
C GLY A 155 -40.09 15.36 -8.13
#